data_c640dbf4bc7031422c46ac5b76616cd0
#
_entry.id   c640dbf4bc7031422c46ac5b76616cd0
#
_cell.length_a   1.000
_cell.length_b   1.000
_cell.length_c   1.000
_cell.angle_alpha   90.00
_cell.angle_beta   90.00
_cell.angle_gamma   90.00
#
_symmetry.space_group_name_H-M   'P 1'
#
loop_
_entity.id
_entity.type
_entity.pdbx_description
1 polymer ?
#
loop_
_entity_poly.entity_id
_entity_poly.type
_entity_poly.pdbx_seq_one_letter_code
_entity_poly.pdbx_strand_id
1 'polypeptide(L)'
;MAFIEMKIHSDALGHGVSVNVIIPQYAETIIGMSGKAEPKYKTLWLLHGLSDDHTAWARRTSIERYAADRGIAVVMPFGGRSWYTDAAYGAKYFTFITEELPRICREMFRGMSDKREDNMIAGLSMGGYGAMKAALTYPERYMGCTALSGAFDIAYMASVLVPDEAKYIFGDMASADELYGTHHDVFHLARVAVAEGRELPRMYMWCGHDDFIHDSSEKMHAVFEELGIEHVYEKSEGDHSWGYWDKYIRTGLDYMMK
;
A
#
# COMPACT_ATOMS: atom_id res chain seq x y z
N MET A 1 19.13 11.74 3.65
CA MET A 1 18.46 10.44 3.35
C MET A 1 19.48 9.53 2.69
N ALA A 2 19.39 8.23 2.94
CA ALA A 2 20.10 7.22 2.16
C ALA A 2 19.07 6.50 1.26
N PHE A 3 19.34 6.42 -0.04
CA PHE A 3 18.57 5.62 -0.99
C PHE A 3 19.31 4.31 -1.21
N ILE A 4 18.64 3.18 -1.00
CA ILE A 4 19.24 1.85 -0.99
C ILE A 4 18.46 0.96 -1.94
N GLU A 5 19.14 0.40 -2.92
CA GLU A 5 18.62 -0.65 -3.80
C GLU A 5 19.00 -2.01 -3.22
N MET A 6 17.99 -2.78 -2.80
CA MET A 6 18.21 -4.11 -2.24
C MET A 6 17.77 -5.19 -3.21
N LYS A 7 18.54 -6.29 -3.22
CA LYS A 7 18.10 -7.57 -3.78
C LYS A 7 18.15 -8.59 -2.66
N ILE A 8 17.00 -9.15 -2.35
CA ILE A 8 16.86 -10.14 -1.26
C ILE A 8 16.26 -11.42 -1.81
N HIS A 9 16.55 -12.54 -1.17
CA HIS A 9 15.80 -13.78 -1.40
C HIS A 9 14.53 -13.73 -0.54
N SER A 10 13.41 -14.14 -1.11
CA SER A 10 12.14 -14.29 -0.40
C SER A 10 11.70 -15.75 -0.45
N ASP A 11 11.46 -16.33 0.71
CA ASP A 11 10.91 -17.68 0.83
C ASP A 11 9.44 -17.70 0.41
N ALA A 12 8.69 -16.64 0.73
CA ALA A 12 7.28 -16.49 0.34
C ALA A 12 7.10 -16.42 -1.18
N LEU A 13 8.05 -15.81 -1.88
CA LEU A 13 8.03 -15.71 -3.34
C LEU A 13 8.75 -16.87 -4.04
N GLY A 14 9.69 -17.52 -3.36
CA GLY A 14 10.52 -18.58 -3.90
C GLY A 14 11.63 -18.12 -4.84
N HIS A 15 11.96 -16.82 -4.84
CA HIS A 15 12.97 -16.21 -5.71
C HIS A 15 13.57 -14.92 -5.16
N GLY A 16 14.61 -14.42 -5.83
CA GLY A 16 15.16 -13.09 -5.55
C GLY A 16 14.23 -11.96 -5.97
N VAL A 17 14.07 -10.95 -5.13
CA VAL A 17 13.19 -9.80 -5.37
C VAL A 17 13.91 -8.49 -5.08
N SER A 18 13.58 -7.45 -5.84
CA SER A 18 14.13 -6.11 -5.66
C SER A 18 13.23 -5.27 -4.75
N VAL A 19 13.86 -4.48 -3.89
CA VAL A 19 13.20 -3.54 -2.98
C VAL A 19 14.02 -2.25 -2.93
N ASN A 20 13.39 -1.10 -3.13
CA ASN A 20 14.03 0.19 -2.87
C ASN A 20 13.66 0.66 -1.46
N VAL A 21 14.65 1.18 -0.73
CA VAL A 21 14.45 1.67 0.63
C VAL A 21 15.05 3.06 0.79
N ILE A 22 14.29 3.97 1.34
CA ILE A 22 14.74 5.30 1.76
C ILE A 22 14.86 5.28 3.29
N ILE A 23 16.03 5.65 3.80
CA ILE A 23 16.31 5.66 5.25
C ILE A 23 16.68 7.08 5.69
N PRO A 24 16.10 7.58 6.80
CA PRO A 24 16.53 8.83 7.41
C PRO A 24 18.02 8.77 7.74
N GLN A 25 18.77 9.76 7.25
CA GLN A 25 20.19 9.92 7.52
C GLN A 25 20.43 11.36 8.00
N TYR A 26 21.06 11.49 9.15
CA TYR A 26 21.56 12.79 9.59
C TYR A 26 22.81 13.16 8.80
N ALA A 27 22.85 14.37 8.29
CA ALA A 27 24.04 14.94 7.67
C ALA A 27 24.03 16.46 7.86
N GLU A 28 25.02 17.00 8.57
CA GLU A 28 25.14 18.43 8.89
C GLU A 28 25.39 19.30 7.66
N THR A 29 25.92 18.72 6.59
CA THR A 29 26.40 19.43 5.40
C THR A 29 25.43 19.43 4.23
N ILE A 30 24.26 18.83 4.34
CA ILE A 30 23.27 18.81 3.25
C ILE A 30 22.53 20.13 3.23
N ILE A 31 22.78 20.93 2.19
CA ILE A 31 22.11 22.22 1.95
C ILE A 31 20.70 21.96 1.39
N GLY A 32 19.69 22.63 1.93
CA GLY A 32 18.31 22.60 1.43
C GLY A 32 17.47 21.41 1.90
N MET A 33 17.98 20.62 2.83
CA MET A 33 17.21 19.55 3.49
C MET A 33 17.22 19.75 5.00
N SER A 34 16.03 19.77 5.60
CA SER A 34 15.83 19.80 7.05
C SER A 34 15.32 18.43 7.47
N GLY A 35 16.17 17.57 7.97
CA GLY A 35 15.76 16.27 8.52
C GLY A 35 16.48 15.99 9.83
N LYS A 36 15.77 15.49 10.82
CA LYS A 36 16.37 14.89 12.02
C LYS A 36 16.40 13.39 11.83
N ALA A 37 17.55 12.76 11.99
CA ALA A 37 17.61 11.31 12.10
C ALA A 37 17.39 10.94 13.58
N GLU A 38 16.26 10.36 13.86
CA GLU A 38 16.00 9.75 15.17
C GLU A 38 16.54 8.31 15.18
N PRO A 39 16.94 7.78 16.35
CA PRO A 39 17.40 6.38 16.47
C PRO A 39 16.33 5.35 16.04
N LYS A 40 15.06 5.72 16.21
CA LYS A 40 13.89 5.02 15.69
C LYS A 40 13.10 5.94 14.81
N TYR A 41 12.56 5.44 13.71
CA TYR A 41 11.79 6.21 12.75
C TYR A 41 10.57 5.42 12.29
N LYS A 42 9.52 6.17 11.93
CA LYS A 42 8.33 5.57 11.32
C LYS A 42 8.67 5.04 9.93
N THR A 43 7.93 4.02 9.51
CA THR A 43 8.13 3.35 8.22
C THR A 43 6.86 3.41 7.40
N LEU A 44 6.99 3.84 6.15
CA LEU A 44 5.95 3.76 5.11
C LEU A 44 6.24 2.55 4.21
N TRP A 45 5.32 1.60 4.17
CA TRP A 45 5.29 0.51 3.19
C TRP A 45 4.51 1.00 1.97
N LEU A 46 5.19 1.21 0.83
CA LEU A 46 4.65 1.94 -0.31
C LEU A 46 4.55 1.05 -1.56
N LEU A 47 3.32 0.76 -1.97
CA LEU A 47 2.98 -0.24 -2.98
C LEU A 47 2.71 0.41 -4.35
N HIS A 48 3.29 -0.15 -5.42
CA HIS A 48 3.13 0.35 -6.79
C HIS A 48 1.87 -0.21 -7.50
N GLY A 49 1.51 0.34 -8.65
CA GLY A 49 0.38 -0.08 -9.49
C GLY A 49 0.69 -1.29 -10.40
N LEU A 50 -0.31 -1.75 -11.13
CA LEU A 50 -0.27 -3.01 -11.91
C LEU A 50 0.83 -3.08 -12.96
N SER A 51 1.15 -1.96 -13.61
CA SER A 51 2.15 -1.87 -14.69
C SER A 51 3.51 -1.34 -14.24
N ASP A 52 3.68 -1.13 -12.95
CA ASP A 52 4.84 -0.50 -12.35
C ASP A 52 5.81 -1.52 -11.73
N ASP A 53 6.86 -1.00 -11.10
CA ASP A 53 7.85 -1.75 -10.36
C ASP A 53 8.27 -1.01 -9.08
N HIS A 54 9.21 -1.59 -8.32
CA HIS A 54 9.76 -1.02 -7.09
C HIS A 54 10.45 0.33 -7.26
N THR A 55 10.73 0.78 -8.49
CA THR A 55 11.39 2.06 -8.78
C THR A 55 10.41 3.18 -9.08
N ALA A 56 9.15 2.85 -9.39
CA ALA A 56 8.20 3.80 -9.96
C ALA A 56 7.93 4.99 -9.04
N TRP A 57 7.71 4.75 -7.76
CA TRP A 57 7.50 5.82 -6.77
C TRP A 57 8.66 6.79 -6.68
N ALA A 58 9.90 6.28 -6.63
CA ALA A 58 11.09 7.12 -6.57
C ALA A 58 11.35 7.93 -7.86
N ARG A 59 11.03 7.35 -9.03
CA ARG A 59 11.27 8.00 -10.32
C ARG A 59 10.20 9.00 -10.73
N ARG A 60 8.98 8.84 -10.23
CA ARG A 60 7.80 9.58 -10.71
C ARG A 60 7.25 10.57 -9.69
N THR A 61 7.81 10.57 -8.46
CA THR A 61 7.36 11.45 -7.38
C THR A 61 8.54 12.06 -6.63
N SER A 62 8.23 12.98 -5.73
CA SER A 62 9.20 13.53 -4.78
C SER A 62 9.20 12.78 -3.44
N ILE A 63 8.94 11.47 -3.44
CA ILE A 63 8.76 10.69 -2.20
C ILE A 63 9.98 10.76 -1.26
N GLU A 64 11.20 10.82 -1.79
CA GLU A 64 12.41 10.97 -0.97
C GLU A 64 12.41 12.30 -0.19
N ARG A 65 12.01 13.39 -0.83
CA ARG A 65 11.88 14.71 -0.17
C ARG A 65 10.76 14.67 0.87
N TYR A 66 9.61 14.09 0.55
CA TYR A 66 8.50 13.98 1.50
C TYR A 66 8.85 13.14 2.72
N ALA A 67 9.63 12.08 2.52
CA ALA A 67 10.16 11.25 3.59
C ALA A 67 11.19 12.00 4.44
N ALA A 68 12.08 12.77 3.80
CA ALA A 68 13.09 13.58 4.48
C ALA A 68 12.47 14.62 5.40
N ASP A 69 11.46 15.36 4.91
CA ASP A 69 10.77 16.41 5.67
C ASP A 69 10.09 15.85 6.93
N ARG A 70 9.75 14.56 6.95
CA ARG A 70 9.07 13.88 8.06
C ARG A 70 9.95 12.94 8.88
N GLY A 71 11.19 12.74 8.46
CA GLY A 71 12.12 11.84 9.15
C GLY A 71 11.68 10.37 9.13
N ILE A 72 11.00 9.91 8.06
CA ILE A 72 10.48 8.54 7.94
C ILE A 72 11.29 7.70 6.96
N ALA A 73 11.29 6.38 7.17
CA ALA A 73 11.73 5.43 6.17
C ALA A 73 10.61 5.12 5.17
N VAL A 74 10.98 4.79 3.92
CA VAL A 74 10.04 4.32 2.90
C VAL A 74 10.57 3.01 2.31
N VAL A 75 9.73 1.99 2.25
CA VAL A 75 10.05 0.69 1.65
C VAL A 75 9.14 0.47 0.44
N MET A 76 9.75 0.32 -0.72
CA MET A 76 9.09 0.18 -2.02
C MET A 76 9.44 -1.19 -2.62
N PRO A 77 8.66 -2.26 -2.34
CA PRO A 77 8.89 -3.58 -2.88
C PRO A 77 8.46 -3.71 -4.33
N PHE A 78 9.09 -4.63 -5.07
CA PHE A 78 8.53 -5.14 -6.31
C PHE A 78 7.35 -6.07 -5.99
N GLY A 79 6.18 -5.76 -6.50
CA GLY A 79 4.95 -6.52 -6.31
C GLY A 79 4.47 -7.26 -7.57
N GLY A 80 5.12 -7.03 -8.73
CA GLY A 80 4.68 -7.60 -10.00
C GLY A 80 3.21 -7.25 -10.32
N ARG A 81 2.53 -8.18 -10.97
CA ARG A 81 1.09 -8.11 -11.26
C ARG A 81 0.27 -8.99 -10.30
N SER A 82 0.70 -9.07 -9.04
CA SER A 82 0.21 -10.05 -8.06
C SER A 82 -1.09 -9.68 -7.36
N TRP A 83 -1.59 -8.46 -7.57
CA TRP A 83 -2.68 -7.89 -6.75
C TRP A 83 -2.37 -7.95 -5.25
N TYR A 84 -1.08 -7.97 -4.91
CA TYR A 84 -0.63 -8.11 -3.52
C TYR A 84 -1.40 -9.18 -2.75
N THR A 85 -1.59 -10.34 -3.42
CA THR A 85 -2.28 -11.50 -2.84
C THR A 85 -1.38 -12.74 -2.89
N ASP A 86 -1.66 -13.71 -2.06
CA ASP A 86 -1.04 -15.02 -2.16
C ASP A 86 -1.71 -15.76 -3.29
N ALA A 87 -1.00 -15.92 -4.41
CA ALA A 87 -1.56 -16.50 -5.60
C ALA A 87 -1.92 -17.98 -5.38
N ALA A 88 -3.06 -18.40 -5.91
CA ALA A 88 -3.52 -19.76 -5.80
C ALA A 88 -2.52 -20.78 -6.42
N TYR A 89 -1.86 -20.37 -7.50
CA TYR A 89 -0.90 -21.21 -8.23
C TYR A 89 0.49 -20.56 -8.35
N GLY A 90 0.91 -19.74 -7.34
CA GLY A 90 2.15 -19.01 -7.47
C GLY A 90 2.71 -18.40 -6.19
N ALA A 91 3.41 -17.29 -6.35
CA ALA A 91 4.12 -16.60 -5.29
C ALA A 91 3.16 -15.95 -4.28
N LYS A 92 3.56 -15.91 -3.02
CA LYS A 92 2.76 -15.42 -1.90
C LYS A 92 3.09 -13.95 -1.60
N TYR A 93 2.60 -13.05 -2.45
CA TYR A 93 2.93 -11.62 -2.33
C TYR A 93 2.27 -10.95 -1.12
N PHE A 94 1.11 -11.40 -0.66
CA PHE A 94 0.49 -10.86 0.54
C PHE A 94 1.32 -11.21 1.78
N THR A 95 1.69 -12.48 1.94
CA THR A 95 2.62 -12.94 2.98
C THR A 95 3.96 -12.18 2.91
N PHE A 96 4.51 -12.01 1.71
CA PHE A 96 5.76 -11.27 1.52
C PHE A 96 5.66 -9.85 2.05
N ILE A 97 4.66 -9.04 1.63
CA ILE A 97 4.59 -7.62 2.00
C ILE A 97 4.16 -7.39 3.45
N THR A 98 3.39 -8.30 4.04
CA THR A 98 2.83 -8.11 5.39
C THR A 98 3.65 -8.78 6.49
N GLU A 99 4.44 -9.79 6.18
CA GLU A 99 5.16 -10.58 7.18
C GLU A 99 6.66 -10.65 6.91
N GLU A 100 7.06 -11.19 5.75
CA GLU A 100 8.46 -11.50 5.49
C GLU A 100 9.30 -10.24 5.27
N LEU A 101 8.88 -9.35 4.39
CA LEU A 101 9.59 -8.11 4.09
C LEU A 101 9.76 -7.20 5.33
N PRO A 102 8.71 -6.97 6.16
CA PRO A 102 8.85 -6.23 7.41
C PRO A 102 9.87 -6.87 8.37
N ARG A 103 9.89 -8.18 8.49
CA ARG A 103 10.88 -8.90 9.30
C ARG A 103 12.29 -8.68 8.77
N ILE A 104 12.53 -8.90 7.47
CA ILE A 104 13.84 -8.71 6.83
C ILE A 104 14.33 -7.27 6.99
N CYS A 105 13.46 -6.28 6.76
CA CYS A 105 13.83 -4.87 6.91
C CYS A 105 14.21 -4.52 8.35
N ARG A 106 13.50 -5.02 9.36
CA ARG A 106 13.84 -4.79 10.77
C ARG A 106 15.15 -5.45 11.20
N GLU A 107 15.47 -6.61 10.65
CA GLU A 107 16.76 -7.26 10.85
C GLU A 107 17.92 -6.45 10.26
N MET A 108 17.72 -5.84 9.09
CA MET A 108 18.73 -5.04 8.39
C MET A 108 18.83 -3.60 8.92
N PHE A 109 17.73 -2.99 9.26
CA PHE A 109 17.62 -1.56 9.61
C PHE A 109 17.17 -1.38 11.07
N ARG A 110 18.09 -1.23 11.97
CA ARG A 110 17.86 -1.15 13.44
C ARG A 110 16.91 -0.01 13.87
N GLY A 111 16.72 1.00 13.02
CA GLY A 111 15.81 2.11 13.26
C GLY A 111 14.34 1.77 12.99
N MET A 112 14.04 0.72 12.25
CA MET A 112 12.66 0.29 11.98
C MET A 112 12.05 -0.40 13.21
N SER A 113 10.76 -0.11 13.46
CA SER A 113 10.00 -0.60 14.61
C SER A 113 8.88 -1.53 14.16
N ASP A 114 8.46 -2.44 15.03
CA ASP A 114 7.28 -3.31 14.82
C ASP A 114 6.00 -2.75 15.46
N LYS A 115 6.10 -1.61 16.16
CA LYS A 115 4.97 -0.99 16.81
C LYS A 115 3.99 -0.42 15.80
N ARG A 116 2.70 -0.54 16.06
CA ARG A 116 1.62 -0.02 15.23
C ARG A 116 1.81 1.47 14.90
N GLU A 117 2.11 2.28 15.92
CA GLU A 117 2.29 3.74 15.80
C GLU A 117 3.49 4.17 14.96
N ASP A 118 4.35 3.23 14.57
CA ASP A 118 5.52 3.47 13.75
C ASP A 118 5.38 2.93 12.31
N ASN A 119 4.25 2.31 11.96
CA ASN A 119 4.07 1.71 10.64
C ASN A 119 2.87 2.29 9.91
N MET A 120 3.06 2.68 8.66
CA MET A 120 2.05 3.17 7.72
C MET A 120 2.12 2.37 6.44
N ILE A 121 0.99 2.19 5.76
CA ILE A 121 0.94 1.54 4.46
C ILE A 121 0.24 2.44 3.45
N ALA A 122 0.75 2.49 2.23
CA ALA A 122 0.12 3.26 1.16
C ALA A 122 0.34 2.61 -0.21
N GLY A 123 -0.48 3.01 -1.17
CA GLY A 123 -0.30 2.57 -2.55
C GLY A 123 -1.26 3.24 -3.50
N LEU A 124 -1.03 3.02 -4.80
CA LEU A 124 -1.90 3.49 -5.87
C LEU A 124 -2.48 2.32 -6.68
N SER A 125 -3.69 2.48 -7.21
CA SER A 125 -4.31 1.49 -8.10
C SER A 125 -4.34 0.08 -7.47
N MET A 126 -3.70 -0.92 -8.10
CA MET A 126 -3.45 -2.24 -7.51
C MET A 126 -2.76 -2.13 -6.13
N GLY A 127 -1.80 -1.22 -5.97
CA GLY A 127 -1.14 -0.97 -4.69
C GLY A 127 -2.07 -0.32 -3.65
N GLY A 128 -3.03 0.49 -4.09
CA GLY A 128 -4.10 1.02 -3.23
C GLY A 128 -5.01 -0.07 -2.68
N TYR A 129 -5.37 -1.04 -3.53
CA TYR A 129 -6.06 -2.26 -3.10
C TYR A 129 -5.21 -3.06 -2.10
N GLY A 130 -3.93 -3.31 -2.42
CA GLY A 130 -3.02 -4.05 -1.53
C GLY A 130 -2.84 -3.40 -0.17
N ALA A 131 -2.71 -2.06 -0.14
CA ALA A 131 -2.59 -1.29 1.09
C ALA A 131 -3.88 -1.39 1.95
N MET A 132 -5.05 -1.22 1.32
CA MET A 132 -6.33 -1.35 1.99
C MET A 132 -6.54 -2.76 2.53
N LYS A 133 -6.26 -3.78 1.72
CA LYS A 133 -6.35 -5.19 2.12
C LYS A 133 -5.47 -5.48 3.34
N ALA A 134 -4.22 -5.03 3.34
CA ALA A 134 -3.30 -5.22 4.45
C ALA A 134 -3.79 -4.50 5.72
N ALA A 135 -4.24 -3.26 5.59
CA ALA A 135 -4.74 -2.44 6.69
C ALA A 135 -6.02 -3.01 7.35
N LEU A 136 -6.92 -3.60 6.55
CA LEU A 136 -8.16 -4.21 7.05
C LEU A 136 -7.92 -5.63 7.60
N THR A 137 -6.94 -6.37 7.06
CA THR A 137 -6.59 -7.72 7.53
C THR A 137 -5.80 -7.68 8.83
N TYR A 138 -4.86 -6.73 8.97
CA TYR A 138 -3.96 -6.58 10.12
C TYR A 138 -3.96 -5.14 10.66
N PRO A 139 -5.13 -4.63 11.12
CA PRO A 139 -5.23 -3.23 11.56
C PRO A 139 -4.33 -2.91 12.77
N GLU A 140 -3.98 -3.91 13.55
CA GLU A 140 -3.06 -3.78 14.71
C GLU A 140 -1.60 -3.51 14.30
N ARG A 141 -1.28 -3.63 13.02
CA ARG A 141 0.10 -3.41 12.52
C ARG A 141 0.33 -2.00 11.98
N TYR A 142 -0.73 -1.24 11.69
CA TYR A 142 -0.63 0.04 11.00
C TYR A 142 -1.34 1.17 11.77
N MET A 143 -0.68 2.33 11.87
CA MET A 143 -1.30 3.55 12.38
C MET A 143 -2.14 4.26 11.33
N GLY A 144 -1.83 4.06 10.05
CA GLY A 144 -2.50 4.71 8.94
C GLY A 144 -2.37 3.95 7.62
N CYS A 145 -3.39 4.13 6.76
CA CYS A 145 -3.46 3.60 5.41
C CYS A 145 -3.84 4.72 4.43
N THR A 146 -3.11 4.83 3.32
CA THR A 146 -3.46 5.73 2.22
C THR A 146 -3.62 4.94 0.93
N ALA A 147 -4.77 5.08 0.28
CA ALA A 147 -5.05 4.45 -1.01
C ALA A 147 -5.42 5.52 -2.05
N LEU A 148 -4.61 5.62 -3.09
CA LEU A 148 -4.79 6.56 -4.19
C LEU A 148 -5.33 5.81 -5.41
N SER A 149 -6.48 6.25 -5.95
CA SER A 149 -7.12 5.55 -7.07
C SER A 149 -7.19 4.04 -6.83
N GLY A 150 -7.70 3.60 -5.68
CA GLY A 150 -7.65 2.19 -5.27
C GLY A 150 -8.58 1.30 -6.09
N ALA A 151 -8.05 0.20 -6.59
CA ALA A 151 -8.81 -0.80 -7.37
C ALA A 151 -9.54 -1.78 -6.42
N PHE A 152 -10.48 -1.27 -5.61
CA PHE A 152 -11.09 -2.01 -4.51
C PHE A 152 -12.09 -3.09 -4.93
N ASP A 153 -12.76 -2.93 -6.08
CA ASP A 153 -13.69 -3.93 -6.62
C ASP A 153 -12.91 -5.05 -7.31
N ILE A 154 -12.40 -5.98 -6.51
CA ILE A 154 -11.52 -7.04 -7.00
C ILE A 154 -12.23 -8.01 -7.95
N ALA A 155 -13.53 -8.23 -7.80
CA ALA A 155 -14.29 -9.07 -8.70
C ALA A 155 -14.40 -8.42 -10.10
N TYR A 156 -14.69 -7.11 -10.16
CA TYR A 156 -14.65 -6.38 -11.42
C TYR A 156 -13.23 -6.40 -12.03
N MET A 157 -12.18 -6.15 -11.23
CA MET A 157 -10.81 -6.21 -11.72
C MET A 157 -10.44 -7.58 -12.26
N ALA A 158 -10.81 -8.66 -11.57
CA ALA A 158 -10.57 -10.04 -12.03
C ALA A 158 -11.30 -10.33 -13.35
N SER A 159 -12.49 -9.77 -13.57
CA SER A 159 -13.27 -9.97 -14.80
C SER A 159 -12.65 -9.33 -16.04
N VAL A 160 -11.81 -8.29 -15.85
CA VAL A 160 -11.12 -7.58 -16.96
C VAL A 160 -9.67 -8.04 -17.18
N LEU A 161 -9.15 -8.90 -16.31
CA LEU A 161 -7.86 -9.57 -16.51
C LEU A 161 -7.93 -10.61 -17.61
N VAL A 162 -6.77 -10.98 -18.19
CA VAL A 162 -6.70 -12.18 -19.02
C VAL A 162 -7.07 -13.40 -18.17
N PRO A 163 -7.90 -14.32 -18.69
CA PRO A 163 -8.41 -15.46 -17.90
C PRO A 163 -7.33 -16.27 -17.20
N ASP A 164 -6.21 -16.54 -17.86
CA ASP A 164 -5.09 -17.30 -17.28
C ASP A 164 -4.41 -16.54 -16.13
N GLU A 165 -4.34 -15.20 -16.20
CA GLU A 165 -3.81 -14.37 -15.11
C GLU A 165 -4.74 -14.39 -13.90
N ALA A 166 -6.05 -14.22 -14.13
CA ALA A 166 -7.03 -14.29 -13.06
C ALA A 166 -7.03 -15.66 -12.37
N LYS A 167 -7.00 -16.74 -13.16
CA LYS A 167 -6.89 -18.12 -12.65
C LYS A 167 -5.60 -18.34 -11.85
N TYR A 168 -4.46 -17.87 -12.35
CA TYR A 168 -3.18 -18.01 -11.65
C TYR A 168 -3.21 -17.34 -10.27
N ILE A 169 -3.81 -16.17 -10.19
CA ILE A 169 -3.85 -15.35 -8.96
C ILE A 169 -4.94 -15.86 -8.00
N PHE A 170 -6.16 -16.03 -8.48
CA PHE A 170 -7.33 -16.25 -7.63
C PHE A 170 -7.82 -17.69 -7.60
N GLY A 171 -7.27 -18.57 -8.46
CA GLY A 171 -7.66 -19.98 -8.55
C GLY A 171 -8.76 -20.26 -9.58
N ASP A 172 -9.27 -21.48 -9.55
CA ASP A 172 -10.36 -21.93 -10.41
C ASP A 172 -11.69 -21.39 -9.89
N MET A 173 -12.16 -20.32 -10.51
CA MET A 173 -13.45 -19.68 -10.24
C MET A 173 -14.38 -19.89 -11.43
N ALA A 174 -15.66 -20.21 -11.17
CA ALA A 174 -16.67 -20.25 -12.22
C ALA A 174 -17.03 -18.85 -12.72
N SER A 175 -16.96 -17.85 -11.83
CA SER A 175 -17.10 -16.42 -12.17
C SER A 175 -16.26 -15.55 -11.21
N ALA A 176 -15.98 -14.33 -11.63
CA ALA A 176 -15.28 -13.35 -10.79
C ALA A 176 -16.10 -12.97 -9.53
N ASP A 177 -17.42 -13.13 -9.57
CA ASP A 177 -18.31 -12.85 -8.43
C ASP A 177 -18.05 -13.76 -7.23
N GLU A 178 -17.40 -14.91 -7.42
CA GLU A 178 -16.98 -15.79 -6.34
C GLU A 178 -15.92 -15.16 -5.42
N LEU A 179 -15.29 -14.08 -5.84
CA LEU A 179 -14.37 -13.30 -5.00
C LEU A 179 -15.08 -12.49 -3.92
N TYR A 180 -16.37 -12.14 -4.11
CA TYR A 180 -17.13 -11.42 -3.09
C TYR A 180 -17.30 -12.27 -1.82
N GLY A 181 -17.13 -11.62 -0.68
CA GLY A 181 -17.21 -12.31 0.62
C GLY A 181 -15.99 -13.15 0.99
N THR A 182 -14.92 -13.10 0.19
CA THR A 182 -13.66 -13.79 0.49
C THR A 182 -12.62 -12.85 1.09
N HIS A 183 -11.45 -13.37 1.45
CA HIS A 183 -10.29 -12.59 1.91
C HIS A 183 -9.66 -11.71 0.80
N HIS A 184 -10.14 -11.81 -0.43
CA HIS A 184 -9.76 -10.91 -1.52
C HIS A 184 -10.66 -9.66 -1.58
N ASP A 185 -11.85 -9.72 -1.03
CA ASP A 185 -12.84 -8.65 -1.06
C ASP A 185 -12.63 -7.66 0.10
N VAL A 186 -12.08 -6.49 -0.19
CA VAL A 186 -11.82 -5.46 0.82
C VAL A 186 -13.11 -4.87 1.41
N PHE A 187 -14.22 -4.91 0.69
CA PHE A 187 -15.52 -4.52 1.23
C PHE A 187 -15.99 -5.50 2.32
N HIS A 188 -15.77 -6.79 2.09
CA HIS A 188 -16.02 -7.83 3.08
C HIS A 188 -15.07 -7.71 4.29
N LEU A 189 -13.76 -7.50 4.04
CA LEU A 189 -12.78 -7.32 5.11
C LEU A 189 -13.14 -6.15 6.04
N ALA A 190 -13.65 -5.03 5.49
CA ALA A 190 -14.11 -3.90 6.28
C ALA A 190 -15.29 -4.30 7.20
N ARG A 191 -16.27 -5.05 6.68
CA ARG A 191 -17.40 -5.56 7.47
C ARG A 191 -16.96 -6.50 8.58
N VAL A 192 -16.02 -7.41 8.28
CA VAL A 192 -15.45 -8.33 9.27
C VAL A 192 -14.73 -7.56 10.37
N ALA A 193 -13.88 -6.60 10.01
CA ALA A 193 -13.11 -5.83 10.99
C ALA A 193 -14.02 -5.07 11.97
N VAL A 194 -15.11 -4.46 11.47
CA VAL A 194 -16.10 -3.78 12.33
C VAL A 194 -16.88 -4.78 13.19
N ALA A 195 -17.33 -5.90 12.61
CA ALA A 195 -18.07 -6.93 13.35
C ALA A 195 -17.25 -7.54 14.49
N GLU A 196 -15.92 -7.63 14.31
CA GLU A 196 -14.98 -8.11 15.32
C GLU A 196 -14.53 -7.00 16.30
N GLY A 197 -14.99 -5.77 16.13
CA GLY A 197 -14.62 -4.63 16.98
C GLY A 197 -13.15 -4.24 16.89
N ARG A 198 -12.50 -4.47 15.76
CA ARG A 198 -11.09 -4.13 15.59
C ARG A 198 -10.90 -2.62 15.50
N GLU A 199 -9.86 -2.11 16.12
CA GLU A 199 -9.44 -0.72 15.98
C GLU A 199 -8.73 -0.51 14.64
N LEU A 200 -9.42 0.15 13.70
CA LEU A 200 -8.88 0.41 12.37
C LEU A 200 -7.82 1.53 12.38
N PRO A 201 -6.85 1.51 11.46
CA PRO A 201 -5.91 2.62 11.28
C PRO A 201 -6.62 3.85 10.71
N ARG A 202 -5.96 5.01 10.73
CA ARG A 202 -6.45 6.20 10.03
C ARG A 202 -6.50 5.93 8.52
N MET A 203 -7.68 6.07 7.91
CA MET A 203 -7.91 5.74 6.50
C MET A 203 -8.01 7.02 5.67
N TYR A 204 -7.14 7.17 4.68
CA TYR A 204 -7.21 8.23 3.68
C TYR A 204 -7.33 7.63 2.29
N MET A 205 -8.30 8.11 1.51
CA MET A 205 -8.50 7.75 0.11
C MET A 205 -8.55 9.00 -0.75
N TRP A 206 -8.00 8.90 -1.95
CA TRP A 206 -8.16 9.90 -2.99
C TRP A 206 -8.44 9.23 -4.34
N CYS A 207 -9.35 9.83 -5.14
CA CYS A 207 -9.57 9.46 -6.52
C CYS A 207 -9.97 10.68 -7.36
N GLY A 208 -9.47 10.76 -8.58
CA GLY A 208 -9.86 11.80 -9.53
C GLY A 208 -11.25 11.57 -10.11
N HIS A 209 -11.95 12.66 -10.50
CA HIS A 209 -13.27 12.56 -11.13
C HIS A 209 -13.23 11.85 -12.49
N ASP A 210 -12.13 12.02 -13.24
CA ASP A 210 -11.94 11.43 -14.57
C ASP A 210 -11.16 10.10 -14.53
N ASP A 211 -10.96 9.54 -13.33
CA ASP A 211 -10.29 8.27 -13.14
C ASP A 211 -11.21 7.11 -13.54
N PHE A 212 -10.74 6.21 -14.40
CA PHE A 212 -11.54 5.08 -14.90
C PHE A 212 -11.97 4.07 -13.83
N ILE A 213 -11.35 4.12 -12.63
CA ILE A 213 -11.76 3.31 -11.47
C ILE A 213 -12.40 4.16 -10.36
N HIS A 214 -12.89 5.35 -10.71
CA HIS A 214 -13.57 6.25 -9.75
C HIS A 214 -14.69 5.54 -8.99
N ASP A 215 -15.53 4.77 -9.69
CA ASP A 215 -16.65 4.04 -9.09
C ASP A 215 -16.21 3.04 -8.00
N SER A 216 -15.02 2.47 -8.14
CA SER A 216 -14.44 1.58 -7.14
C SER A 216 -14.17 2.31 -5.81
N SER A 217 -13.69 3.55 -5.89
CA SER A 217 -13.45 4.41 -4.72
C SER A 217 -14.75 4.91 -4.10
N GLU A 218 -15.78 5.23 -4.91
CA GLU A 218 -17.12 5.59 -4.44
C GLU A 218 -17.77 4.43 -3.66
N LYS A 219 -17.65 3.19 -4.18
CA LYS A 219 -18.16 2.00 -3.49
C LYS A 219 -17.46 1.81 -2.13
N MET A 220 -16.14 2.02 -2.06
CA MET A 220 -15.40 1.86 -0.80
C MET A 220 -15.81 2.93 0.21
N HIS A 221 -15.95 4.18 -0.24
CA HIS A 221 -16.47 5.27 0.58
C HIS A 221 -17.85 4.96 1.14
N ALA A 222 -18.78 4.51 0.29
CA ALA A 222 -20.13 4.15 0.71
C ALA A 222 -20.14 3.02 1.76
N VAL A 223 -19.27 2.02 1.61
CA VAL A 223 -19.13 0.95 2.60
C VAL A 223 -18.58 1.49 3.93
N PHE A 224 -17.62 2.40 3.89
CA PHE A 224 -17.08 3.00 5.13
C PHE A 224 -18.12 3.86 5.84
N GLU A 225 -18.92 4.66 5.11
CA GLU A 225 -20.05 5.42 5.67
C GLU A 225 -21.09 4.48 6.28
N GLU A 226 -21.50 3.41 5.57
CA GLU A 226 -22.46 2.40 6.05
C GLU A 226 -22.01 1.79 7.39
N LEU A 227 -20.71 1.51 7.51
CA LEU A 227 -20.12 0.86 8.68
C LEU A 227 -19.71 1.83 9.80
N GLY A 228 -19.81 3.15 9.58
CA GLY A 228 -19.36 4.16 10.53
C GLY A 228 -17.83 4.16 10.72
N ILE A 229 -17.06 3.76 9.70
CA ILE A 229 -15.59 3.79 9.75
C ILE A 229 -15.12 5.23 9.52
N GLU A 230 -14.38 5.78 10.48
CA GLU A 230 -13.76 7.10 10.34
C GLU A 230 -12.70 7.08 9.23
N HIS A 231 -12.88 7.94 8.24
CA HIS A 231 -11.97 8.04 7.10
C HIS A 231 -12.03 9.42 6.45
N VAL A 232 -11.04 9.72 5.61
CA VAL A 232 -11.09 10.85 4.70
C VAL A 232 -11.12 10.31 3.27
N TYR A 233 -12.13 10.72 2.51
CA TYR A 233 -12.18 10.51 1.06
C TYR A 233 -12.17 11.85 0.36
N GLU A 234 -11.08 12.16 -0.32
CA GLU A 234 -10.91 13.38 -1.10
C GLU A 234 -11.12 13.10 -2.59
N LYS A 235 -11.98 13.89 -3.21
CA LYS A 235 -12.26 13.88 -4.66
C LYS A 235 -11.83 15.19 -5.27
N SER A 236 -11.26 15.16 -6.45
CA SER A 236 -10.88 16.38 -7.16
C SER A 236 -10.83 16.15 -8.66
N GLU A 237 -10.59 17.20 -9.43
CA GLU A 237 -10.14 17.04 -10.80
C GLU A 237 -8.94 16.10 -10.83
N GLY A 238 -8.88 15.25 -11.83
CA GLY A 238 -7.78 14.33 -12.02
C GLY A 238 -8.19 13.00 -12.63
N ASP A 239 -7.19 12.35 -13.19
CA ASP A 239 -7.26 11.06 -13.85
C ASP A 239 -6.34 10.03 -13.17
N HIS A 240 -6.19 8.86 -13.77
CA HIS A 240 -5.35 7.77 -13.29
C HIS A 240 -3.87 8.02 -13.60
N SER A 241 -3.26 9.06 -13.02
CA SER A 241 -1.90 9.46 -13.38
C SER A 241 -1.00 9.88 -12.22
N TRP A 242 0.30 9.77 -12.46
CA TRP A 242 1.35 10.02 -11.49
C TRP A 242 1.40 11.45 -10.96
N GLY A 243 0.97 12.44 -11.74
CA GLY A 243 0.96 13.84 -11.29
C GLY A 243 0.05 14.05 -10.09
N TYR A 244 -1.10 13.38 -10.09
CA TYR A 244 -2.03 13.42 -8.97
C TYR A 244 -1.56 12.56 -7.80
N TRP A 245 -1.01 11.37 -8.06
CA TRP A 245 -0.50 10.51 -6.99
C TRP A 245 0.69 11.12 -6.25
N ASP A 246 1.58 11.85 -6.95
CA ASP A 246 2.66 12.63 -6.30
C ASP A 246 2.10 13.71 -5.35
N LYS A 247 1.05 14.42 -5.78
CA LYS A 247 0.38 15.42 -4.96
C LYS A 247 -0.28 14.79 -3.72
N TYR A 248 -1.10 13.76 -3.93
CA TYR A 248 -1.98 13.24 -2.87
C TYR A 248 -1.31 12.25 -1.93
N ILE A 249 -0.19 11.61 -2.29
CA ILE A 249 0.59 10.84 -1.33
C ILE A 249 1.11 11.74 -0.20
N ARG A 250 1.46 12.98 -0.51
CA ARG A 250 1.89 13.95 0.48
C ARG A 250 0.76 14.27 1.47
N THR A 251 -0.46 14.52 0.99
CA THR A 251 -1.64 14.76 1.82
C THR A 251 -1.96 13.53 2.69
N GLY A 252 -1.92 12.34 2.11
CA GLY A 252 -2.13 11.08 2.84
C GLY A 252 -1.09 10.86 3.93
N LEU A 253 0.19 11.17 3.69
CA LEU A 253 1.23 11.13 4.71
C LEU A 253 0.92 12.07 5.87
N ASP A 254 0.54 13.33 5.57
CA ASP A 254 0.19 14.30 6.61
C ASP A 254 -1.02 13.85 7.44
N TYR A 255 -1.98 13.17 6.82
CA TYR A 255 -3.15 12.62 7.51
C TYR A 255 -2.79 11.43 8.41
N MET A 256 -2.01 10.47 7.91
CA MET A 256 -1.63 9.29 8.68
C MET A 256 -0.77 9.63 9.90
N MET A 257 -0.01 10.72 9.85
CA MET A 257 0.95 11.12 10.90
C MET A 257 0.36 12.08 11.96
N LYS A 258 -0.91 12.48 11.83
CA LYS A 258 -1.59 13.25 12.88
C LYS A 258 -1.74 12.43 14.15
#